data_28f7e662c50175d3270f5c5fe9e1a591
#
_entry.id   28f7e662c50175d3270f5c5fe9e1a591
#
_cell.length_a   1.000
_cell.length_b   1.000
_cell.length_c   1.000
_cell.angle_alpha   90.00
_cell.angle_beta   90.00
_cell.angle_gamma   90.00
#
_symmetry.space_group_name_H-M   'P 1'
#
loop_
_entity.id
_entity.type
_entity.pdbx_description
1 polymer ?
#
loop_
_entity_poly.entity_id
_entity_poly.type
_entity_poly.pdbx_seq_one_letter_code
_entity_poly.pdbx_strand_id
1 'polypeptide(L)'
;MRHGSPFEAFYYLAKVQSTQMKNLPASLKPGACSIAASFFKVVTERGSWEEDLIRGGERAWETGTQSGKQLAMLEWWIAAERGHEIGQNNLAFVLDQGEFRFAWCLSEGSLILRTDKSMLRHTNFANFFPSNDTARLALTQWTRSAAQNNIDALVKVGDYYYHGLGVPDEPENVRWEKAAGYYRSAADTQVSALAMWNLGWMYEHGYGVPQVSFFSYLRAPGTEFGTGFLSGETPL
;
A
#
# COMPACT_ATOMS: atom_id res chain seq x y z
N MET A 1 20.03 3.09 27.64
CA MET A 1 20.97 3.23 26.52
C MET A 1 20.34 2.58 25.31
N ARG A 2 19.98 3.35 24.28
CA ARG A 2 19.53 2.79 23.01
C ARG A 2 20.76 2.16 22.37
N HIS A 3 20.79 0.85 22.21
CA HIS A 3 21.79 0.21 21.39
C HIS A 3 21.59 0.74 19.96
N GLY A 4 22.65 1.38 19.42
CA GLY A 4 22.62 1.92 18.06
C GLY A 4 22.15 0.86 17.07
N SER A 5 21.30 1.24 16.13
CA SER A 5 20.82 0.31 15.10
C SER A 5 22.01 -0.28 14.33
N PRO A 6 22.00 -1.57 13.99
CA PRO A 6 23.08 -2.18 13.22
C PRO A 6 23.44 -1.44 11.92
N PHE A 7 22.49 -0.76 11.30
CA PHE A 7 22.74 0.00 10.07
C PHE A 7 23.59 1.26 10.30
N GLU A 8 23.51 1.90 11.48
CA GLU A 8 24.36 3.05 11.82
C GLU A 8 25.84 2.66 11.84
N ALA A 9 26.15 1.44 12.34
CA ALA A 9 27.51 0.92 12.29
C ALA A 9 28.00 0.79 10.84
N PHE A 10 27.19 0.31 9.92
CA PHE A 10 27.53 0.23 8.51
C PHE A 10 27.72 1.63 7.88
N TYR A 11 26.92 2.61 8.28
CA TYR A 11 27.11 3.99 7.84
C TYR A 11 28.47 4.55 8.24
N TYR A 12 28.85 4.37 9.52
CA TYR A 12 30.16 4.84 10.00
C TYR A 12 31.30 4.07 9.35
N LEU A 13 31.18 2.77 9.13
CA LEU A 13 32.17 1.98 8.39
C LEU A 13 32.32 2.49 6.95
N ALA A 14 31.23 2.74 6.25
CA ALA A 14 31.26 3.31 4.91
C ALA A 14 31.95 4.67 4.87
N LYS A 15 31.67 5.53 5.86
CA LYS A 15 32.28 6.86 5.99
C LYS A 15 33.78 6.76 6.27
N VAL A 16 34.21 5.87 7.16
CA VAL A 16 35.63 5.63 7.43
C VAL A 16 36.34 5.15 6.17
N GLN A 17 35.79 4.14 5.48
CA GLN A 17 36.36 3.61 4.24
C GLN A 17 36.45 4.69 3.14
N SER A 18 35.41 5.52 2.97
CA SER A 18 35.43 6.60 2.00
C SER A 18 36.48 7.68 2.31
N THR A 19 36.73 7.93 3.60
CA THR A 19 37.75 8.88 4.05
C THR A 19 39.17 8.31 3.84
N GLN A 20 39.38 7.05 4.20
CA GLN A 20 40.66 6.37 4.00
C GLN A 20 41.01 6.24 2.51
N MET A 21 40.02 6.05 1.63
CA MET A 21 40.23 5.96 0.18
C MET A 21 40.94 7.18 -0.41
N LYS A 22 40.76 8.36 0.20
CA LYS A 22 41.43 9.60 -0.28
C LYS A 22 42.96 9.49 -0.24
N ASN A 23 43.49 8.76 0.71
CA ASN A 23 44.92 8.60 0.97
C ASN A 23 45.52 7.36 0.30
N LEU A 24 44.74 6.55 -0.40
CA LEU A 24 45.20 5.34 -1.06
C LEU A 24 45.83 5.63 -2.45
N PRO A 25 46.81 4.82 -2.88
CA PRO A 25 47.32 4.83 -4.27
C PRO A 25 46.19 4.59 -5.27
N ALA A 26 46.33 5.15 -6.47
CA ALA A 26 45.27 5.06 -7.50
C ALA A 26 44.87 3.62 -7.85
N SER A 27 45.81 2.67 -7.79
CA SER A 27 45.58 1.25 -8.08
C SER A 27 44.66 0.55 -7.07
N LEU A 28 44.59 1.00 -5.81
CA LEU A 28 43.78 0.42 -4.75
C LEU A 28 42.44 1.12 -4.53
N LYS A 29 42.26 2.31 -5.10
CA LYS A 29 41.01 3.09 -4.98
C LYS A 29 39.74 2.37 -5.46
N PRO A 30 39.74 1.63 -6.60
CA PRO A 30 38.52 0.95 -7.05
C PRO A 30 38.01 -0.11 -6.06
N GLY A 31 38.91 -0.90 -5.46
CA GLY A 31 38.54 -1.89 -4.46
C GLY A 31 38.00 -1.27 -3.17
N ALA A 32 38.65 -0.19 -2.68
CA ALA A 32 38.17 0.54 -1.50
C ALA A 32 36.81 1.24 -1.77
N CYS A 33 36.61 1.75 -2.97
CA CYS A 33 35.34 2.34 -3.40
C CYS A 33 34.21 1.28 -3.41
N SER A 34 34.48 0.09 -3.94
CA SER A 34 33.51 -1.02 -3.97
C SER A 34 33.08 -1.42 -2.56
N ILE A 35 34.04 -1.50 -1.61
CA ILE A 35 33.73 -1.82 -0.20
C ILE A 35 32.89 -0.71 0.44
N ALA A 36 33.24 0.55 0.26
CA ALA A 36 32.46 1.67 0.78
C ALA A 36 31.04 1.68 0.19
N ALA A 37 30.92 1.45 -1.12
CA ALA A 37 29.64 1.38 -1.80
C ALA A 37 28.76 0.22 -1.29
N SER A 38 29.35 -0.95 -1.00
CA SER A 38 28.60 -2.10 -0.44
C SER A 38 28.04 -1.78 0.96
N PHE A 39 28.80 -1.07 1.80
CA PHE A 39 28.31 -0.64 3.10
C PHE A 39 27.21 0.41 2.99
N PHE A 40 27.36 1.40 2.10
CA PHE A 40 26.29 2.38 1.84
C PHE A 40 25.04 1.71 1.28
N LYS A 41 25.18 0.69 0.43
CA LYS A 41 24.05 -0.10 -0.07
C LYS A 41 23.30 -0.76 1.09
N VAL A 42 23.99 -1.41 2.02
CA VAL A 42 23.36 -2.01 3.21
C VAL A 42 22.62 -0.95 4.05
N VAL A 43 23.20 0.25 4.18
CA VAL A 43 22.55 1.36 4.91
C VAL A 43 21.27 1.80 4.22
N THR A 44 21.28 1.93 2.89
CA THR A 44 20.10 2.36 2.12
C THR A 44 19.01 1.29 2.07
N GLU A 45 19.38 0.01 2.07
CA GLU A 45 18.43 -1.11 2.03
C GLU A 45 17.83 -1.47 3.40
N ARG A 46 18.56 -1.20 4.49
CA ARG A 46 18.15 -1.59 5.86
C ARG A 46 17.92 -0.42 6.80
N GLY A 47 18.18 0.80 6.34
CA GLY A 47 17.89 2.00 7.11
C GLY A 47 16.39 2.22 7.23
N SER A 48 15.92 2.54 8.44
CA SER A 48 14.51 2.83 8.73
C SER A 48 14.10 4.26 8.34
N TRP A 49 14.59 4.76 7.21
CA TRP A 49 14.29 6.11 6.73
C TRP A 49 12.79 6.35 6.53
N GLU A 50 12.09 5.28 6.15
CA GLU A 50 10.66 5.34 5.87
C GLU A 50 9.82 5.37 7.14
N GLU A 51 10.31 4.81 8.26
CA GLU A 51 9.60 4.85 9.54
C GLU A 51 9.33 6.27 10.02
N ASP A 52 10.27 7.20 9.80
CA ASP A 52 10.09 8.59 10.20
C ASP A 52 9.02 9.27 9.36
N LEU A 53 8.95 8.96 8.05
CA LEU A 53 7.90 9.44 7.15
C LEU A 53 6.53 8.84 7.51
N ILE A 54 6.46 7.56 7.83
CA ILE A 54 5.20 6.93 8.25
C ILE A 54 4.68 7.56 9.53
N ARG A 55 5.52 7.64 10.58
CA ARG A 55 5.14 8.25 11.86
C ARG A 55 4.87 9.75 11.75
N GLY A 56 5.57 10.44 10.86
CA GLY A 56 5.32 11.85 10.55
C GLY A 56 3.93 12.02 9.95
N GLY A 57 3.62 11.23 8.94
CA GLY A 57 2.31 11.20 8.29
C GLY A 57 1.18 10.85 9.26
N GLU A 58 1.36 9.85 10.12
CA GLU A 58 0.37 9.47 11.15
C GLU A 58 0.09 10.64 12.10
N ARG A 59 1.13 11.25 12.67
CA ARG A 59 0.98 12.42 13.55
C ARG A 59 0.31 13.59 12.86
N ALA A 60 0.66 13.84 11.59
CA ALA A 60 0.04 14.89 10.79
C ALA A 60 -1.44 14.60 10.52
N TRP A 61 -1.79 13.36 10.23
CA TRP A 61 -3.17 12.90 10.03
C TRP A 61 -4.02 13.05 11.29
N GLU A 62 -3.49 12.67 12.46
CA GLU A 62 -4.14 12.75 13.76
C GLU A 62 -4.52 14.20 14.15
N THR A 63 -3.87 15.20 13.59
CA THR A 63 -4.27 16.61 13.83
C THR A 63 -5.69 16.92 13.33
N GLY A 64 -6.23 16.11 12.42
CA GLY A 64 -7.54 16.31 11.79
C GLY A 64 -7.65 17.55 10.91
N THR A 65 -6.60 18.38 10.88
CA THR A 65 -6.59 19.62 10.10
C THR A 65 -6.36 19.36 8.62
N GLN A 66 -6.86 20.24 7.75
CA GLN A 66 -6.64 20.11 6.31
C GLN A 66 -5.15 20.16 5.94
N SER A 67 -4.37 21.00 6.61
CA SER A 67 -2.92 21.06 6.42
C SER A 67 -2.20 19.80 6.90
N GLY A 68 -2.66 19.23 8.02
CA GLY A 68 -2.13 17.97 8.54
C GLY A 68 -2.40 16.80 7.60
N LYS A 69 -3.62 16.70 7.08
CA LYS A 69 -3.97 15.69 6.08
C LYS A 69 -3.12 15.82 4.80
N GLN A 70 -2.86 17.05 4.33
CA GLN A 70 -1.99 17.30 3.18
C GLN A 70 -0.53 16.88 3.43
N LEU A 71 -0.01 17.17 4.62
CA LEU A 71 1.34 16.76 5.01
C LEU A 71 1.43 15.23 5.10
N ALA A 72 0.45 14.59 5.75
CA ALA A 72 0.38 13.13 5.85
C ALA A 72 0.41 12.47 4.47
N MET A 73 -0.42 12.95 3.54
CA MET A 73 -0.42 12.44 2.17
C MET A 73 0.95 12.58 1.49
N LEU A 74 1.62 13.73 1.65
CA LEU A 74 2.94 13.95 1.06
C LEU A 74 3.99 12.97 1.62
N GLU A 75 4.03 12.81 2.94
CA GLU A 75 4.96 11.91 3.60
C GLU A 75 4.71 10.44 3.22
N TRP A 76 3.45 10.01 3.20
CA TRP A 76 3.08 8.67 2.75
C TRP A 76 3.32 8.46 1.26
N TRP A 77 3.17 9.50 0.42
CA TRP A 77 3.52 9.41 -0.99
C TRP A 77 5.01 9.15 -1.19
N ILE A 78 5.86 9.90 -0.48
CA ILE A 78 7.31 9.69 -0.54
C ILE A 78 7.68 8.27 -0.08
N ALA A 79 7.06 7.77 0.99
CA ALA A 79 7.28 6.41 1.48
C ALA A 79 6.77 5.35 0.47
N ALA A 80 5.60 5.57 -0.12
CA ALA A 80 4.99 4.69 -1.11
C ALA A 80 5.84 4.53 -2.38
N GLU A 81 6.40 5.63 -2.91
CA GLU A 81 7.27 5.59 -4.08
C GLU A 81 8.63 4.90 -3.79
N ARG A 82 9.03 4.85 -2.53
CA ARG A 82 10.18 4.05 -2.08
C ARG A 82 9.86 2.58 -1.88
N GLY A 83 8.60 2.18 -2.05
CA GLY A 83 8.16 0.80 -1.93
C GLY A 83 7.70 0.39 -0.53
N HIS A 84 7.57 1.35 0.41
CA HIS A 84 7.12 1.04 1.76
C HIS A 84 5.63 0.64 1.77
N GLU A 85 5.34 -0.54 2.26
CA GLU A 85 4.00 -1.14 2.21
C GLU A 85 2.96 -0.28 2.94
N ILE A 86 3.22 0.14 4.19
CA ILE A 86 2.31 0.99 4.97
C ILE A 86 2.09 2.34 4.28
N GLY A 87 3.15 2.92 3.68
CA GLY A 87 3.03 4.15 2.90
C GLY A 87 2.10 4.00 1.70
N GLN A 88 2.20 2.89 0.97
CA GLN A 88 1.33 2.57 -0.15
C GLN A 88 -0.13 2.39 0.30
N ASN A 89 -0.34 1.65 1.39
CA ASN A 89 -1.65 1.40 1.96
C ASN A 89 -2.31 2.71 2.43
N ASN A 90 -1.61 3.53 3.20
CA ASN A 90 -2.12 4.79 3.72
C ASN A 90 -2.38 5.81 2.60
N LEU A 91 -1.48 5.90 1.61
CA LEU A 91 -1.70 6.76 0.44
C LEU A 91 -2.94 6.33 -0.35
N ALA A 92 -3.09 5.02 -0.59
CA ALA A 92 -4.25 4.49 -1.31
C ALA A 92 -5.55 4.79 -0.58
N PHE A 93 -5.58 4.63 0.76
CA PHE A 93 -6.72 4.97 1.60
C PHE A 93 -7.11 6.44 1.46
N VAL A 94 -6.13 7.32 1.50
CA VAL A 94 -6.35 8.76 1.37
C VAL A 94 -6.91 9.13 -0.01
N LEU A 95 -6.40 8.52 -1.07
CA LEU A 95 -6.88 8.71 -2.44
C LEU A 95 -8.30 8.16 -2.63
N ASP A 96 -8.65 7.05 -1.95
CA ASP A 96 -9.98 6.44 -1.97
C ASP A 96 -11.05 7.34 -1.31
N GLN A 97 -10.70 8.06 -0.24
CA GLN A 97 -11.62 8.96 0.44
C GLN A 97 -12.07 10.17 -0.41
N GLY A 98 -11.36 10.51 -1.47
CA GLY A 98 -11.74 11.60 -2.40
C GLY A 98 -11.79 13.00 -1.78
N GLU A 99 -11.44 13.16 -0.51
CA GLU A 99 -11.60 14.42 0.25
C GLU A 99 -10.45 15.43 0.08
N PHE A 100 -9.46 15.12 -0.79
CA PHE A 100 -8.24 15.91 -0.85
C PHE A 100 -8.33 17.14 -1.75
N ARG A 101 -8.24 18.30 -1.12
CA ARG A 101 -7.98 19.58 -1.78
C ARG A 101 -6.49 19.92 -1.64
N PHE A 102 -5.69 19.54 -2.60
CA PHE A 102 -4.29 19.92 -2.68
C PHE A 102 -4.13 21.21 -3.49
N ALA A 103 -3.54 22.24 -2.91
CA ALA A 103 -3.18 23.45 -3.64
C ALA A 103 -1.72 23.35 -4.12
N TRP A 104 -1.47 22.68 -5.23
CA TRP A 104 -0.20 22.77 -5.97
C TRP A 104 -0.36 23.84 -7.04
N CYS A 105 0.29 24.97 -6.85
CA CYS A 105 0.42 25.96 -7.90
C CYS A 105 1.72 25.69 -8.65
N LEU A 106 1.63 25.00 -9.80
CA LEU A 106 2.72 24.90 -10.76
C LEU A 106 2.71 26.17 -11.62
N SER A 107 3.43 27.19 -11.24
CA SER A 107 3.77 28.28 -12.14
C SER A 107 5.26 28.23 -12.44
N GLU A 108 5.58 28.00 -13.69
CA GLU A 108 6.92 28.21 -14.28
C GLU A 108 8.07 27.46 -13.57
N GLY A 109 7.97 26.13 -13.41
CA GLY A 109 9.09 25.29 -12.99
C GLY A 109 9.55 25.45 -11.54
N SER A 110 8.84 26.20 -10.71
CA SER A 110 9.15 26.39 -9.29
C SER A 110 8.04 25.83 -8.41
N LEU A 111 8.42 24.87 -7.55
CA LEU A 111 7.59 24.36 -6.50
C LEU A 111 7.44 25.43 -5.40
N ILE A 112 6.41 26.24 -5.47
CA ILE A 112 6.13 27.24 -4.43
C ILE A 112 5.04 26.69 -3.51
N LEU A 113 5.45 26.22 -2.32
CA LEU A 113 4.55 26.03 -1.20
C LEU A 113 4.07 27.41 -0.71
N ARG A 114 2.96 27.88 -1.24
CA ARG A 114 2.37 29.14 -0.79
C ARG A 114 1.31 28.82 0.27
N THR A 115 1.61 29.13 1.52
CA THR A 115 0.74 28.96 2.69
C THR A 115 -0.32 30.05 2.82
N ASP A 116 -0.71 30.70 1.75
CA ASP A 116 -1.71 31.77 1.79
C ASP A 116 -3.12 31.19 1.83
N LYS A 117 -3.79 31.36 2.98
CA LYS A 117 -5.15 30.86 3.28
C LYS A 117 -6.23 31.33 2.31
N SER A 118 -5.99 32.40 1.54
CA SER A 118 -6.96 32.95 0.59
C SER A 118 -7.03 32.16 -0.71
N MET A 119 -5.92 31.56 -1.16
CA MET A 119 -5.87 30.73 -2.37
C MET A 119 -6.34 29.29 -2.15
N LEU A 120 -6.28 28.79 -0.92
CA LEU A 120 -6.72 27.44 -0.54
C LEU A 120 -8.24 27.21 -0.70
N ARG A 121 -9.04 28.28 -0.88
CA ARG A 121 -10.50 28.17 -0.99
C ARG A 121 -11.02 27.76 -2.37
N HIS A 122 -10.23 27.82 -3.43
CA HIS A 122 -10.75 27.67 -4.79
C HIS A 122 -10.11 26.60 -5.68
N THR A 123 -9.08 25.91 -5.22
CA THR A 123 -8.49 24.79 -5.98
C THR A 123 -8.97 23.47 -5.38
N ASN A 124 -10.04 22.93 -5.93
CA ASN A 124 -10.40 21.53 -5.71
C ASN A 124 -9.36 20.67 -6.41
N PHE A 125 -8.59 19.89 -5.67
CA PHE A 125 -7.70 18.87 -6.25
C PHE A 125 -8.52 17.80 -7.00
N ALA A 126 -9.76 17.60 -6.59
CA ALA A 126 -10.74 16.83 -7.36
C ALA A 126 -10.94 17.35 -8.80
N ASN A 127 -10.61 18.64 -9.07
CA ASN A 127 -10.64 19.21 -10.41
C ASN A 127 -9.30 19.04 -11.15
N PHE A 128 -8.22 18.63 -10.46
CA PHE A 128 -6.90 18.42 -11.07
C PHE A 128 -6.73 16.97 -11.56
N PHE A 129 -7.37 16.02 -10.88
CA PHE A 129 -7.53 14.66 -11.36
C PHE A 129 -9.04 14.39 -11.49
N PRO A 130 -9.53 14.05 -12.68
CA PRO A 130 -10.87 13.51 -12.81
C PRO A 130 -11.03 12.36 -11.81
N SER A 131 -12.21 12.17 -11.27
CA SER A 131 -12.50 11.14 -10.25
C SER A 131 -11.97 9.74 -10.62
N ASN A 132 -11.92 9.45 -11.91
CA ASN A 132 -11.39 8.20 -12.45
C ASN A 132 -9.86 8.08 -12.32
N ASP A 133 -9.12 9.17 -12.44
CA ASP A 133 -7.65 9.15 -12.29
C ASP A 133 -7.24 8.97 -10.83
N THR A 134 -8.00 9.55 -9.89
CA THR A 134 -7.77 9.35 -8.45
C THR A 134 -8.00 7.88 -8.07
N ALA A 135 -9.07 7.27 -8.58
CA ALA A 135 -9.33 5.85 -8.38
C ALA A 135 -8.23 4.95 -8.99
N ARG A 136 -7.71 5.31 -10.17
CA ARG A 136 -6.57 4.59 -10.78
C ARG A 136 -5.29 4.69 -9.94
N LEU A 137 -5.01 5.86 -9.38
CA LEU A 137 -3.87 6.05 -8.48
C LEU A 137 -4.05 5.24 -7.20
N ALA A 138 -5.25 5.27 -6.60
CA ALA A 138 -5.56 4.46 -5.42
C ALA A 138 -5.39 2.96 -5.72
N LEU A 139 -5.98 2.47 -6.82
CA LEU A 139 -5.83 1.08 -7.25
C LEU A 139 -4.36 0.69 -7.45
N THR A 140 -3.56 1.58 -8.03
CA THR A 140 -2.12 1.33 -8.22
C THR A 140 -1.41 1.13 -6.88
N GLN A 141 -1.69 1.97 -5.90
CA GLN A 141 -1.07 1.86 -4.58
C GLN A 141 -1.62 0.66 -3.79
N TRP A 142 -2.93 0.39 -3.84
CA TRP A 142 -3.53 -0.83 -3.27
C TRP A 142 -2.89 -2.09 -3.87
N THR A 143 -2.68 -2.13 -5.20
CA THR A 143 -2.06 -3.28 -5.86
C THR A 143 -0.60 -3.47 -5.45
N ARG A 144 0.17 -2.37 -5.26
CA ARG A 144 1.55 -2.44 -4.76
C ARG A 144 1.61 -2.96 -3.32
N SER A 145 0.71 -2.51 -2.45
CA SER A 145 0.62 -2.98 -1.07
C SER A 145 0.15 -4.46 -1.02
N ALA A 146 -0.83 -4.83 -1.83
CA ALA A 146 -1.31 -6.20 -1.97
C ALA A 146 -0.21 -7.17 -2.43
N ALA A 147 0.68 -6.73 -3.34
CA ALA A 147 1.84 -7.50 -3.78
C ALA A 147 2.84 -7.79 -2.65
N GLN A 148 2.79 -7.02 -1.56
CA GLN A 148 3.55 -7.24 -0.33
C GLN A 148 2.75 -8.02 0.73
N ASN A 149 1.67 -8.69 0.33
CA ASN A 149 0.79 -9.51 1.17
C ASN A 149 -0.01 -8.73 2.23
N ASN A 150 -0.29 -7.45 2.03
CA ASN A 150 -1.24 -6.74 2.85
C ASN A 150 -2.66 -7.25 2.54
N ILE A 151 -3.32 -7.80 3.56
CA ILE A 151 -4.62 -8.47 3.42
C ILE A 151 -5.73 -7.45 3.12
N ASP A 152 -5.71 -6.31 3.80
CA ASP A 152 -6.70 -5.25 3.58
C ASP A 152 -6.59 -4.67 2.17
N ALA A 153 -5.36 -4.51 1.67
CA ALA A 153 -5.11 -4.08 0.31
C ALA A 153 -5.61 -5.12 -0.71
N LEU A 154 -5.42 -6.42 -0.46
CA LEU A 154 -5.98 -7.48 -1.32
C LEU A 154 -7.50 -7.38 -1.43
N VAL A 155 -8.19 -7.17 -0.30
CA VAL A 155 -9.65 -6.99 -0.29
C VAL A 155 -10.04 -5.75 -1.08
N LYS A 156 -9.35 -4.63 -0.85
CA LYS A 156 -9.62 -3.37 -1.55
C LYS A 156 -9.41 -3.46 -3.05
N VAL A 157 -8.36 -4.13 -3.51
CA VAL A 157 -8.16 -4.39 -4.95
C VAL A 157 -9.31 -5.22 -5.51
N GLY A 158 -9.76 -6.24 -4.77
CA GLY A 158 -10.95 -7.02 -5.12
C GLY A 158 -12.20 -6.14 -5.29
N ASP A 159 -12.46 -5.23 -4.33
CA ASP A 159 -13.59 -4.28 -4.39
C ASP A 159 -13.51 -3.38 -5.63
N TYR A 160 -12.31 -2.87 -5.95
CA TYR A 160 -12.09 -2.01 -7.11
C TYR A 160 -12.39 -2.72 -8.43
N TYR A 161 -11.92 -3.96 -8.58
CA TYR A 161 -12.24 -4.79 -9.76
C TYR A 161 -13.74 -5.15 -9.80
N TYR A 162 -14.34 -5.49 -8.68
CA TYR A 162 -15.76 -5.84 -8.61
C TYR A 162 -16.65 -4.68 -9.08
N HIS A 163 -16.39 -3.47 -8.57
CA HIS A 163 -17.17 -2.28 -8.91
C HIS A 163 -16.71 -1.56 -10.18
N GLY A 164 -15.57 -1.93 -10.76
CA GLY A 164 -15.02 -1.28 -11.94
C GLY A 164 -14.39 0.09 -11.66
N LEU A 165 -13.86 0.32 -10.46
CA LEU A 165 -13.29 1.60 -10.06
C LEU A 165 -11.84 1.72 -10.52
N GLY A 166 -11.52 2.74 -11.33
CA GLY A 166 -10.15 3.00 -11.76
C GLY A 166 -9.46 1.89 -12.54
N VAL A 167 -10.18 0.84 -12.91
CA VAL A 167 -9.67 -0.28 -13.72
C VAL A 167 -9.72 0.06 -15.21
N PRO A 168 -8.90 -0.62 -16.05
CA PRO A 168 -9.04 -0.55 -17.50
C PRO A 168 -10.46 -0.89 -17.94
N ASP A 169 -10.83 -0.43 -19.13
CA ASP A 169 -12.12 -0.76 -19.75
C ASP A 169 -12.13 -2.23 -20.17
N GLU A 170 -12.54 -3.08 -19.24
CA GLU A 170 -12.62 -4.55 -19.43
C GLU A 170 -14.06 -5.00 -19.17
N PRO A 171 -14.49 -6.10 -19.85
CA PRO A 171 -15.81 -6.70 -19.60
C PRO A 171 -16.01 -7.07 -18.13
N GLU A 172 -17.25 -6.98 -17.63
CA GLU A 172 -17.57 -7.25 -16.23
C GLU A 172 -17.16 -8.64 -15.76
N ASN A 173 -17.36 -9.65 -16.62
CA ASN A 173 -16.97 -11.02 -16.30
C ASN A 173 -15.46 -11.16 -16.03
N VAL A 174 -14.62 -10.45 -16.80
CA VAL A 174 -13.15 -10.46 -16.62
C VAL A 174 -12.78 -9.71 -15.33
N ARG A 175 -13.43 -8.57 -15.05
CA ARG A 175 -13.23 -7.82 -13.81
C ARG A 175 -13.62 -8.63 -12.57
N TRP A 176 -14.77 -9.31 -12.63
CA TRP A 176 -15.23 -10.18 -11.54
C TRP A 176 -14.32 -11.39 -11.33
N GLU A 177 -13.77 -11.98 -12.39
CA GLU A 177 -12.79 -13.06 -12.25
C GLU A 177 -11.53 -12.58 -11.50
N LYS A 178 -11.02 -11.39 -11.85
CA LYS A 178 -9.91 -10.77 -11.12
C LYS A 178 -10.26 -10.48 -9.67
N ALA A 179 -11.44 -9.91 -9.41
CA ALA A 179 -11.94 -9.63 -8.05
C ALA A 179 -11.97 -10.91 -7.21
N ALA A 180 -12.54 -12.00 -7.76
CA ALA A 180 -12.57 -13.30 -7.09
C ALA A 180 -11.17 -13.85 -6.78
N GLY A 181 -10.20 -13.62 -7.68
CA GLY A 181 -8.80 -13.98 -7.46
C GLY A 181 -8.18 -13.25 -6.26
N TYR A 182 -8.40 -11.95 -6.14
CA TYR A 182 -7.92 -11.16 -5.02
C TYR A 182 -8.60 -11.52 -3.70
N TYR A 183 -9.92 -11.69 -3.69
CA TYR A 183 -10.64 -12.15 -2.51
C TYR A 183 -10.21 -13.54 -2.06
N ARG A 184 -9.93 -14.45 -3.01
CA ARG A 184 -9.40 -15.78 -2.71
C ARG A 184 -8.04 -15.69 -2.04
N SER A 185 -7.12 -14.88 -2.61
CA SER A 185 -5.79 -14.67 -2.01
C SER A 185 -5.87 -14.12 -0.58
N ALA A 186 -6.81 -13.21 -0.32
CA ALA A 186 -7.04 -12.69 1.02
C ALA A 186 -7.72 -13.73 1.95
N ALA A 187 -8.67 -14.52 1.43
CA ALA A 187 -9.37 -15.54 2.20
C ALA A 187 -8.46 -16.72 2.60
N ASP A 188 -7.53 -17.09 1.73
CA ASP A 188 -6.57 -18.18 1.97
C ASP A 188 -5.66 -17.91 3.18
N THR A 189 -5.51 -16.64 3.58
CA THR A 189 -4.81 -16.28 4.82
C THR A 189 -5.58 -16.66 6.08
N GLN A 190 -6.87 -16.96 5.96
CA GLN A 190 -7.82 -17.26 7.05
C GLN A 190 -7.98 -16.12 8.09
N VAL A 191 -7.50 -14.94 7.80
CA VAL A 191 -7.57 -13.77 8.70
C VAL A 191 -8.72 -12.85 8.33
N SER A 192 -9.04 -12.71 7.03
CA SER A 192 -10.04 -11.78 6.55
C SER A 192 -11.42 -12.42 6.39
N ALA A 193 -12.28 -12.23 7.39
CA ALA A 193 -13.69 -12.64 7.31
C ALA A 193 -14.42 -11.92 6.16
N LEU A 194 -14.07 -10.66 5.87
CA LEU A 194 -14.66 -9.89 4.79
C LEU A 194 -14.31 -10.48 3.42
N ALA A 195 -13.06 -10.92 3.21
CA ALA A 195 -12.66 -11.58 1.98
C ALA A 195 -13.43 -12.89 1.77
N MET A 196 -13.58 -13.69 2.83
CA MET A 196 -14.36 -14.93 2.80
C MET A 196 -15.83 -14.67 2.45
N TRP A 197 -16.41 -13.63 3.04
CA TRP A 197 -17.79 -13.22 2.75
C TRP A 197 -17.94 -12.78 1.28
N ASN A 198 -17.09 -11.88 0.80
CA ASN A 198 -17.14 -11.39 -0.56
C ASN A 198 -16.96 -12.53 -1.57
N LEU A 199 -16.01 -13.42 -1.32
CA LEU A 199 -15.78 -14.59 -2.17
C LEU A 199 -16.98 -15.55 -2.16
N GLY A 200 -17.58 -15.80 -0.99
CA GLY A 200 -18.78 -16.60 -0.84
C GLY A 200 -19.95 -16.03 -1.63
N TRP A 201 -20.15 -14.71 -1.56
CA TRP A 201 -21.14 -14.00 -2.35
C TRP A 201 -20.93 -14.19 -3.86
N MET A 202 -19.67 -14.10 -4.33
CA MET A 202 -19.36 -14.30 -5.74
C MET A 202 -19.64 -15.73 -6.21
N TYR A 203 -19.37 -16.74 -5.37
CA TYR A 203 -19.73 -18.13 -5.66
C TYR A 203 -21.25 -18.37 -5.68
N GLU A 204 -21.99 -17.74 -4.78
CA GLU A 204 -23.45 -17.88 -4.73
C GLU A 204 -24.11 -17.33 -6.00
N HIS A 205 -23.60 -16.22 -6.55
CA HIS A 205 -24.16 -15.53 -7.70
C HIS A 205 -23.51 -15.88 -9.03
N GLY A 206 -22.38 -16.61 -9.01
CA GLY A 206 -21.64 -16.96 -10.23
C GLY A 206 -20.90 -15.78 -10.85
N TYR A 207 -20.50 -14.78 -10.04
CA TYR A 207 -19.76 -13.62 -10.50
C TYR A 207 -18.25 -13.91 -10.63
N GLY A 208 -17.77 -14.07 -11.85
CA GLY A 208 -16.36 -14.36 -12.14
C GLY A 208 -15.87 -15.74 -11.67
N VAL A 209 -16.76 -16.53 -11.08
CA VAL A 209 -16.51 -17.90 -10.62
C VAL A 209 -17.72 -18.79 -10.99
N PRO A 210 -17.53 -20.10 -11.16
CA PRO A 210 -18.66 -21.00 -11.35
C PRO A 210 -19.65 -20.90 -10.18
N GLN A 211 -20.94 -20.71 -10.50
CA GLN A 211 -21.95 -20.64 -9.47
C GLN A 211 -22.00 -21.96 -8.68
N VAL A 212 -21.85 -21.88 -7.38
CA VAL A 212 -21.94 -23.02 -6.48
C VAL A 212 -23.04 -22.73 -5.47
N SER A 213 -24.16 -23.44 -5.56
CA SER A 213 -25.20 -23.33 -4.54
C SER A 213 -24.61 -23.75 -3.19
N PHE A 214 -24.94 -23.02 -2.12
CA PHE A 214 -24.55 -23.34 -0.74
C PHE A 214 -24.77 -24.83 -0.40
N PHE A 215 -25.82 -25.43 -0.91
CA PHE A 215 -26.10 -26.85 -0.73
C PHE A 215 -25.15 -27.77 -1.51
N SER A 216 -24.59 -27.35 -2.64
CA SER A 216 -23.61 -28.15 -3.37
C SER A 216 -22.22 -28.08 -2.71
N TYR A 217 -21.88 -26.96 -2.07
CA TYR A 217 -20.66 -26.84 -1.29
C TYR A 217 -20.66 -27.73 -0.05
N LEU A 218 -21.77 -27.79 0.66
CA LEU A 218 -21.95 -28.72 1.80
C LEU A 218 -21.90 -30.20 1.40
N ARG A 219 -22.12 -30.51 0.11
CA ARG A 219 -22.14 -31.88 -0.42
C ARG A 219 -20.82 -32.30 -1.09
N ALA A 220 -19.87 -31.40 -1.27
CA ALA A 220 -18.60 -31.73 -1.91
C ALA A 220 -17.78 -32.69 -1.01
N PRO A 221 -17.36 -33.86 -1.52
CA PRO A 221 -16.54 -34.78 -0.75
C PRO A 221 -15.16 -34.16 -0.53
N GLY A 222 -14.79 -33.92 0.73
CA GLY A 222 -13.50 -33.37 1.14
C GLY A 222 -13.55 -32.01 1.82
N THR A 223 -14.69 -31.35 1.91
CA THR A 223 -14.85 -30.21 2.79
C THR A 223 -15.11 -30.68 4.21
N GLU A 224 -14.05 -30.73 5.03
CA GLU A 224 -14.17 -30.99 6.48
C GLU A 224 -14.81 -29.80 7.25
N PHE A 225 -15.74 -29.09 6.63
CA PHE A 225 -16.60 -28.17 7.37
C PHE A 225 -17.72 -29.00 8.02
N GLY A 226 -17.42 -29.43 9.24
CA GLY A 226 -18.25 -29.81 10.33
C GLY A 226 -19.65 -30.29 10.00
N THR A 227 -19.82 -31.61 9.92
CA THR A 227 -21.09 -32.31 10.21
C THR A 227 -21.66 -31.98 11.61
N GLY A 228 -21.02 -31.08 12.38
CA GLY A 228 -21.41 -30.68 13.73
C GLY A 228 -22.51 -29.62 13.83
N PHE A 229 -22.91 -28.97 12.72
CA PHE A 229 -23.90 -27.88 12.80
C PHE A 229 -25.35 -28.35 12.51
N LEU A 230 -25.57 -29.59 12.09
CA LEU A 230 -26.92 -30.13 11.83
C LEU A 230 -27.41 -31.20 12.83
N SER A 231 -26.57 -31.59 13.78
CA SER A 231 -27.04 -32.38 14.93
C SER A 231 -27.41 -31.41 16.05
N GLY A 232 -28.68 -31.04 16.13
CA GLY A 232 -29.24 -30.26 17.23
C GLY A 232 -29.24 -31.04 18.54
N GLU A 233 -28.06 -31.37 19.05
CA GLU A 233 -27.89 -31.84 20.40
C GLU A 233 -27.53 -30.64 21.28
N THR A 234 -28.55 -30.07 21.91
CA THR A 234 -28.37 -29.19 23.07
C THR A 234 -27.71 -30.00 24.19
N PRO A 235 -26.56 -29.56 24.72
CA PRO A 235 -26.03 -30.15 25.95
C PRO A 235 -26.96 -29.80 27.13
N LEU A 236 -27.33 -30.80 27.88
CA LEU A 236 -27.97 -30.72 29.20
C LEU A 236 -27.04 -30.10 30.24
#